data_ceff15ebd699e6e2fd8e458163645613
#
_entry.id   ceff15ebd699e6e2fd8e458163645613
#
_cell.length_a   1.000
_cell.length_b   1.000
_cell.length_c   1.000
_cell.angle_alpha   90.00
_cell.angle_beta   90.00
_cell.angle_gamma   90.00
#
_symmetry.space_group_name_H-M   'P 1'
#
loop_
_entity.id
_entity.type
_entity.pdbx_description
1 polymer ?
#
loop_
_entity_poly.entity_id
_entity_poly.type
_entity_poly.pdbx_seq_one_letter_code
_entity_poly.pdbx_strand_id
1 'polypeptide(L)'
;MQKNVIVIGAGPGGLAAAMLLASHGYKVDVYEKQGYVGGRNSAIKMSGYTFDMGPTFLSMPQIFEELFQAANRNAHDYMDLKRLNLMYELIFDDAQIQMTDNHKKMKEEIERLYPGNGEGYERFMKDTEAKMAALLPLLQGEMDRFHHYLKPEAIRALPHLSLGKTLYDVLGKYFTDERLKLAFTFQSKYLGMSPWECPGAFSILSFMEHAYGIFHPIGGVNQLSQAMAKVVEEHQGHIHLNQGVQKLWIENKRVKGIILENGERIGADDVIINGDFAHAMTNLIDEGTLKKYAVKKLEKKKYSCSTFMIYLGIDKQYKDLPHHTIVFAEDYKKNVEEITKTLALSEDPSIYIQNPGVTDPTLAPEGKSALYILAPVPNNFSGVNWDEKQKDFRDAVLKIVEKKTGFKDLESHIEVEKIISPKQWEEDVLVYKGATFNLGHQLTQMMVLRPHNKFEELENCWLVGGGTHPGSGLPTILESSRITTKLILKRDGQLLNEPFKTMKEMESAL
;
A
#
# COMPACT_ATOMS: atom_id res chain seq x y z
N MET A 1 0.44 -24.40 27.71
CA MET A 1 0.03 -23.02 28.06
C MET A 1 -0.25 -22.25 26.77
N GLN A 2 -1.30 -21.45 26.75
CA GLN A 2 -1.60 -20.58 25.64
C GLN A 2 -0.49 -19.51 25.53
N LYS A 3 0.09 -19.32 24.32
CA LYS A 3 1.13 -18.33 24.11
C LYS A 3 0.53 -16.94 23.97
N ASN A 4 1.21 -15.97 24.55
CA ASN A 4 0.85 -14.56 24.48
C ASN A 4 1.65 -13.86 23.38
N VAL A 5 0.96 -13.23 22.43
CA VAL A 5 1.54 -12.47 21.32
C VAL A 5 1.09 -11.01 21.42
N ILE A 6 2.04 -10.10 21.42
CA ILE A 6 1.77 -8.67 21.33
C ILE A 6 2.03 -8.21 19.89
N VAL A 7 1.07 -7.43 19.35
CA VAL A 7 1.19 -6.76 18.05
C VAL A 7 1.28 -5.25 18.27
N ILE A 8 2.34 -4.62 17.77
CA ILE A 8 2.55 -3.17 17.85
C ILE A 8 2.02 -2.52 16.58
N GLY A 9 0.93 -1.77 16.68
CA GLY A 9 0.28 -1.04 15.60
C GLY A 9 -0.89 -1.79 14.96
N ALA A 10 -2.08 -1.18 15.00
CA ALA A 10 -3.32 -1.70 14.44
C ALA A 10 -3.53 -1.30 12.96
N GLY A 11 -2.46 -1.22 12.16
CA GLY A 11 -2.55 -1.13 10.70
C GLY A 11 -2.90 -2.49 10.07
N PRO A 12 -3.20 -2.54 8.74
CA PRO A 12 -3.70 -3.76 8.08
C PRO A 12 -2.84 -5.00 8.30
N GLY A 13 -1.51 -4.85 8.25
CA GLY A 13 -0.59 -5.97 8.48
C GLY A 13 -0.66 -6.53 9.90
N GLY A 14 -0.71 -5.65 10.92
CA GLY A 14 -0.82 -6.05 12.31
C GLY A 14 -2.16 -6.71 12.61
N LEU A 15 -3.25 -6.13 12.12
CA LEU A 15 -4.60 -6.69 12.29
C LEU A 15 -4.75 -8.05 11.61
N ALA A 16 -4.21 -8.21 10.40
CA ALA A 16 -4.24 -9.50 9.70
C ALA A 16 -3.45 -10.59 10.47
N ALA A 17 -2.25 -10.27 10.98
CA ALA A 17 -1.49 -11.20 11.79
C ALA A 17 -2.20 -11.52 13.13
N ALA A 18 -2.76 -10.50 13.79
CA ALA A 18 -3.54 -10.65 15.01
C ALA A 18 -4.77 -11.56 14.80
N MET A 19 -5.53 -11.31 13.73
CA MET A 19 -6.70 -12.11 13.34
C MET A 19 -6.34 -13.59 13.15
N LEU A 20 -5.31 -13.86 12.38
CA LEU A 20 -4.87 -15.21 12.08
C LEU A 20 -4.34 -15.92 13.33
N LEU A 21 -3.56 -15.27 14.17
CA LEU A 21 -3.05 -15.89 15.42
C LEU A 21 -4.15 -16.11 16.44
N ALA A 22 -5.06 -15.15 16.63
CA ALA A 22 -6.19 -15.30 17.54
C ALA A 22 -7.10 -16.48 17.13
N SER A 23 -7.38 -16.63 15.82
CA SER A 23 -8.16 -17.75 15.29
C SER A 23 -7.49 -19.12 15.47
N HIS A 24 -6.16 -19.15 15.69
CA HIS A 24 -5.37 -20.37 15.99
C HIS A 24 -5.09 -20.56 17.49
N GLY A 25 -5.81 -19.84 18.35
CA GLY A 25 -5.80 -20.08 19.80
C GLY A 25 -4.67 -19.38 20.56
N TYR A 26 -3.97 -18.42 19.96
CA TYR A 26 -3.05 -17.54 20.70
C TYR A 26 -3.83 -16.49 21.50
N LYS A 27 -3.30 -16.10 22.65
CA LYS A 27 -3.73 -14.86 23.30
C LYS A 27 -3.07 -13.70 22.57
N VAL A 28 -3.86 -12.80 21.98
CA VAL A 28 -3.35 -11.69 21.17
C VAL A 28 -3.80 -10.37 21.75
N ASP A 29 -2.82 -9.49 22.00
CA ASP A 29 -3.02 -8.12 22.44
C ASP A 29 -2.41 -7.17 21.41
N VAL A 30 -3.22 -6.30 20.78
CA VAL A 30 -2.78 -5.30 19.81
C VAL A 30 -2.70 -3.94 20.50
N TYR A 31 -1.54 -3.27 20.44
CA TYR A 31 -1.34 -1.93 21.01
C TYR A 31 -1.24 -0.90 19.92
N GLU A 32 -2.14 0.10 19.96
CA GLU A 32 -2.23 1.18 18.98
C GLU A 32 -2.18 2.54 19.71
N LYS A 33 -1.31 3.41 19.21
CA LYS A 33 -1.14 4.78 19.74
C LYS A 33 -2.37 5.66 19.48
N GLN A 34 -3.00 5.48 18.31
CA GLN A 34 -4.16 6.27 17.91
C GLN A 34 -5.44 5.74 18.57
N GLY A 35 -6.48 6.60 18.60
CA GLY A 35 -7.82 6.22 19.06
C GLY A 35 -8.65 5.44 18.02
N TYR A 36 -8.01 4.92 16.95
CA TYR A 36 -8.66 4.21 15.86
C TYR A 36 -7.73 3.19 15.20
N VAL A 37 -8.30 2.21 14.53
CA VAL A 37 -7.56 1.19 13.78
C VAL A 37 -7.35 1.61 12.33
N GLY A 38 -6.35 1.00 11.69
CA GLY A 38 -6.08 1.14 10.26
C GLY A 38 -4.73 1.77 9.93
N GLY A 39 -4.13 2.55 10.83
CA GLY A 39 -2.88 3.26 10.53
C GLY A 39 -3.02 4.10 9.27
N ARG A 40 -2.17 3.89 8.25
CA ARG A 40 -2.30 4.56 6.93
C ARG A 40 -3.57 4.17 6.16
N ASN A 41 -4.23 3.08 6.50
CA ASN A 41 -5.55 2.66 5.98
C ASN A 41 -6.70 3.11 6.90
N SER A 42 -6.53 4.15 7.70
CA SER A 42 -7.61 4.71 8.53
C SER A 42 -8.51 5.64 7.71
N ALA A 43 -9.61 6.05 8.32
CA ALA A 43 -10.52 7.05 7.80
C ALA A 43 -10.34 8.40 8.51
N ILE A 44 -10.39 9.49 7.76
CA ILE A 44 -10.48 10.85 8.28
C ILE A 44 -11.96 11.25 8.27
N LYS A 45 -12.48 11.62 9.43
CA LYS A 45 -13.89 12.06 9.58
C LYS A 45 -13.94 13.53 10.01
N MET A 46 -14.62 14.37 9.21
CA MET A 46 -14.75 15.80 9.46
C MET A 46 -16.14 16.28 9.04
N SER A 47 -16.90 16.91 9.93
CA SER A 47 -18.18 17.59 9.62
C SER A 47 -19.15 16.74 8.78
N GLY A 48 -19.23 15.44 9.05
CA GLY A 48 -20.10 14.49 8.33
C GLY A 48 -19.50 13.89 7.06
N TYR A 49 -18.30 14.31 6.66
CA TYR A 49 -17.53 13.72 5.57
C TYR A 49 -16.59 12.63 6.08
N THR A 50 -16.39 11.60 5.26
CA THR A 50 -15.43 10.52 5.52
C THR A 50 -14.50 10.39 4.31
N PHE A 51 -13.20 10.36 4.57
CA PHE A 51 -12.15 10.22 3.55
C PHE A 51 -11.28 9.02 3.87
N ASP A 52 -10.84 8.31 2.85
CA ASP A 52 -9.73 7.36 2.98
C ASP A 52 -8.44 8.16 3.25
N MET A 53 -7.67 7.78 4.28
CA MET A 53 -6.44 8.49 4.61
C MET A 53 -5.31 8.22 3.61
N GLY A 54 -5.22 7.01 3.09
CA GLY A 54 -4.15 6.57 2.19
C GLY A 54 -4.65 5.75 1.01
N PRO A 55 -4.73 4.40 1.09
CA PRO A 55 -5.27 3.59 -0.01
C PRO A 55 -6.73 3.95 -0.29
N THR A 56 -7.10 3.99 -1.57
CA THR A 56 -8.43 4.42 -2.04
C THR A 56 -9.20 3.33 -2.78
N PHE A 57 -8.57 2.18 -3.00
CA PHE A 57 -9.20 0.99 -3.58
C PHE A 57 -8.47 -0.28 -3.12
N LEU A 58 -9.14 -1.41 -3.28
CA LEU A 58 -8.58 -2.75 -3.08
C LEU A 58 -8.34 -3.40 -4.44
N SER A 59 -7.11 -3.80 -4.71
CA SER A 59 -6.75 -4.77 -5.75
C SER A 59 -6.60 -6.16 -5.15
N MET A 60 -6.83 -7.21 -5.93
CA MET A 60 -6.71 -8.60 -5.49
C MET A 60 -7.53 -8.91 -4.21
N PRO A 61 -8.85 -8.68 -4.19
CA PRO A 61 -9.70 -8.93 -3.02
C PRO A 61 -9.62 -10.36 -2.51
N GLN A 62 -9.32 -11.33 -3.39
CA GLN A 62 -9.15 -12.75 -3.04
C GLN A 62 -8.09 -12.98 -1.96
N ILE A 63 -7.02 -12.18 -1.91
CA ILE A 63 -6.01 -12.31 -0.83
C ILE A 63 -6.64 -11.97 0.53
N PHE A 64 -7.48 -10.95 0.58
CA PHE A 64 -8.21 -10.57 1.78
C PHE A 64 -9.22 -11.65 2.18
N GLU A 65 -9.99 -12.16 1.21
CA GLU A 65 -10.96 -13.23 1.42
C GLU A 65 -10.30 -14.51 1.95
N GLU A 66 -9.16 -14.92 1.40
CA GLU A 66 -8.39 -16.07 1.86
C GLU A 66 -7.93 -15.92 3.33
N LEU A 67 -7.54 -14.72 3.77
CA LEU A 67 -7.17 -14.49 5.17
C LEU A 67 -8.38 -14.67 6.11
N PHE A 68 -9.56 -14.21 5.69
CA PHE A 68 -10.80 -14.43 6.46
C PHE A 68 -11.16 -15.91 6.51
N GLN A 69 -11.05 -16.62 5.38
CA GLN A 69 -11.27 -18.08 5.34
C GLN A 69 -10.29 -18.82 6.26
N ALA A 70 -9.01 -18.42 6.26
CA ALA A 70 -8.01 -18.96 7.16
C ALA A 70 -8.34 -18.71 8.65
N ALA A 71 -9.06 -17.63 8.95
CA ALA A 71 -9.61 -17.34 10.27
C ALA A 71 -11.02 -17.94 10.51
N ASN A 72 -11.49 -18.85 9.66
CA ASN A 72 -12.84 -19.45 9.70
C ASN A 72 -13.97 -18.40 9.66
N ARG A 73 -13.82 -17.39 8.80
CA ARG A 73 -14.78 -16.32 8.55
C ARG A 73 -14.98 -16.11 7.06
N ASN A 74 -16.09 -15.46 6.70
CA ASN A 74 -16.33 -15.00 5.34
C ASN A 74 -16.21 -13.47 5.30
N ALA A 75 -15.33 -12.92 4.47
CA ALA A 75 -15.07 -11.49 4.36
C ALA A 75 -16.34 -10.69 3.99
N HIS A 76 -17.22 -11.26 3.17
CA HIS A 76 -18.48 -10.63 2.74
C HIS A 76 -19.51 -10.42 3.87
N ASP A 77 -19.34 -11.10 5.03
CA ASP A 77 -20.19 -10.87 6.21
C ASP A 77 -19.80 -9.59 6.97
N TYR A 78 -18.67 -8.98 6.62
CA TYR A 78 -18.08 -7.83 7.32
C TYR A 78 -18.02 -6.57 6.49
N MET A 79 -18.02 -6.69 5.17
CA MET A 79 -17.95 -5.53 4.27
C MET A 79 -18.56 -5.84 2.90
N ASP A 80 -19.02 -4.80 2.23
CA ASP A 80 -19.52 -4.84 0.86
C ASP A 80 -18.47 -4.26 -0.09
N LEU A 81 -18.11 -5.03 -1.13
CA LEU A 81 -17.09 -4.65 -2.14
C LEU A 81 -17.77 -4.36 -3.46
N LYS A 82 -17.60 -3.14 -3.96
CA LYS A 82 -18.09 -2.74 -5.27
C LYS A 82 -16.98 -2.70 -6.30
N ARG A 83 -17.09 -3.53 -7.35
CA ARG A 83 -16.18 -3.51 -8.50
C ARG A 83 -16.36 -2.22 -9.30
N LEU A 84 -15.26 -1.59 -9.68
CA LEU A 84 -15.27 -0.38 -10.48
C LEU A 84 -15.04 -0.74 -11.96
N ASN A 85 -16.13 -0.72 -12.76
CA ASN A 85 -16.07 -1.08 -14.18
C ASN A 85 -15.18 -0.12 -15.00
N LEU A 86 -15.28 1.18 -14.73
CA LEU A 86 -14.28 2.17 -15.10
C LEU A 86 -13.31 2.29 -13.95
N MET A 87 -12.11 1.72 -14.08
CA MET A 87 -11.12 1.72 -13.01
C MET A 87 -10.62 3.12 -12.74
N TYR A 88 -10.21 3.82 -13.77
CA TYR A 88 -9.74 5.21 -13.69
C TYR A 88 -9.65 5.85 -15.08
N GLU A 89 -9.67 7.17 -15.10
CA GLU A 89 -9.37 7.98 -16.27
C GLU A 89 -7.96 8.56 -16.16
N LEU A 90 -7.20 8.46 -17.24
CA LEU A 90 -5.86 9.03 -17.36
C LEU A 90 -5.95 10.29 -18.25
N ILE A 91 -5.46 11.41 -17.73
CA ILE A 91 -5.48 12.70 -18.43
C ILE A 91 -4.04 13.12 -18.73
N PHE A 92 -3.71 13.18 -20.00
CA PHE A 92 -2.53 13.81 -20.58
C PHE A 92 -2.92 15.18 -21.16
N ASP A 93 -1.95 16.03 -21.52
CA ASP A 93 -2.28 17.34 -22.09
C ASP A 93 -3.03 17.25 -23.42
N ASP A 94 -2.79 16.22 -24.20
CA ASP A 94 -3.33 16.01 -25.54
C ASP A 94 -4.20 14.75 -25.68
N ALA A 95 -4.45 14.00 -24.61
CA ALA A 95 -5.21 12.76 -24.66
C ALA A 95 -5.87 12.41 -23.32
N GLN A 96 -6.99 11.68 -23.42
CA GLN A 96 -7.66 11.04 -22.28
C GLN A 96 -7.87 9.57 -22.60
N ILE A 97 -7.62 8.69 -21.60
CA ILE A 97 -7.76 7.25 -21.75
C ILE A 97 -8.60 6.72 -20.59
N GLN A 98 -9.68 6.02 -20.91
CA GLN A 98 -10.49 5.33 -19.93
C GLN A 98 -9.99 3.89 -19.74
N MET A 99 -9.55 3.58 -18.53
CA MET A 99 -8.97 2.28 -18.19
C MET A 99 -10.03 1.39 -17.57
N THR A 100 -10.22 0.20 -18.16
CA THR A 100 -11.20 -0.80 -17.72
C THR A 100 -10.54 -2.17 -17.62
N ASP A 101 -11.10 -3.03 -16.75
CA ASP A 101 -10.72 -4.44 -16.61
C ASP A 101 -11.43 -5.36 -17.62
N ASN A 102 -12.33 -4.82 -18.45
CA ASN A 102 -12.89 -5.54 -19.58
C ASN A 102 -11.88 -5.59 -20.73
N HIS A 103 -11.21 -6.72 -20.90
CA HIS A 103 -10.11 -6.89 -21.87
C HIS A 103 -10.50 -6.52 -23.30
N LYS A 104 -11.71 -6.89 -23.74
CA LYS A 104 -12.20 -6.58 -25.09
C LYS A 104 -12.38 -5.07 -25.27
N LYS A 105 -13.07 -4.42 -24.35
CA LYS A 105 -13.25 -2.96 -24.39
C LYS A 105 -11.94 -2.23 -24.29
N MET A 106 -11.02 -2.68 -23.43
CA MET A 106 -9.70 -2.05 -23.28
C MET A 106 -8.86 -2.17 -24.57
N LYS A 107 -8.86 -3.35 -25.22
CA LYS A 107 -8.21 -3.53 -26.51
C LYS A 107 -8.80 -2.60 -27.58
N GLU A 108 -10.13 -2.55 -27.66
CA GLU A 108 -10.85 -1.68 -28.62
C GLU A 108 -10.53 -0.19 -28.37
N GLU A 109 -10.48 0.25 -27.13
CA GLU A 109 -10.14 1.63 -26.75
C GLU A 109 -8.69 1.96 -27.10
N ILE A 110 -7.75 1.08 -26.80
CA ILE A 110 -6.34 1.24 -27.16
C ILE A 110 -6.18 1.32 -28.69
N GLU A 111 -6.82 0.42 -29.44
CA GLU A 111 -6.72 0.42 -30.89
C GLU A 111 -7.35 1.66 -31.51
N ARG A 112 -8.45 2.16 -30.93
CA ARG A 112 -9.12 3.39 -31.37
C ARG A 112 -8.26 4.64 -31.18
N LEU A 113 -7.60 4.75 -30.02
CA LEU A 113 -6.77 5.92 -29.68
C LEU A 113 -5.35 5.83 -30.27
N TYR A 114 -4.81 4.63 -30.33
CA TYR A 114 -3.42 4.36 -30.69
C TYR A 114 -3.33 3.17 -31.66
N PRO A 115 -3.69 3.33 -32.95
CA PRO A 115 -3.75 2.24 -33.92
C PRO A 115 -2.47 1.39 -33.96
N GLY A 116 -2.65 0.06 -33.99
CA GLY A 116 -1.56 -0.92 -33.97
C GLY A 116 -1.06 -1.33 -32.58
N ASN A 117 -1.63 -0.78 -31.49
CA ASN A 117 -1.24 -1.14 -30.12
C ASN A 117 -2.20 -2.11 -29.42
N GLY A 118 -3.38 -2.42 -29.98
CA GLY A 118 -4.32 -3.38 -29.40
C GLY A 118 -3.74 -4.80 -29.29
N GLU A 119 -3.01 -5.25 -30.30
CA GLU A 119 -2.29 -6.53 -30.24
C GLU A 119 -1.13 -6.51 -29.22
N GLY A 120 -0.52 -5.33 -29.00
CA GLY A 120 0.48 -5.13 -27.95
C GLY A 120 -0.12 -5.36 -26.56
N TYR A 121 -1.33 -4.85 -26.32
CA TYR A 121 -2.05 -5.06 -25.06
C TYR A 121 -2.36 -6.55 -24.81
N GLU A 122 -2.83 -7.29 -25.81
CA GLU A 122 -3.08 -8.75 -25.65
C GLU A 122 -1.80 -9.52 -25.32
N ARG A 123 -0.69 -9.21 -26.02
CA ARG A 123 0.61 -9.82 -25.69
C ARG A 123 1.08 -9.47 -24.30
N PHE A 124 0.89 -8.22 -23.88
CA PHE A 124 1.21 -7.77 -22.51
C PHE A 124 0.44 -8.58 -21.47
N MET A 125 -0.87 -8.71 -21.62
CA MET A 125 -1.70 -9.46 -20.69
C MET A 125 -1.27 -10.92 -20.60
N LYS A 126 -1.12 -11.61 -21.73
CA LYS A 126 -0.70 -13.01 -21.80
C LYS A 126 0.69 -13.27 -21.19
N ASP A 127 1.68 -12.45 -21.54
CA ASP A 127 3.05 -12.64 -21.07
C ASP A 127 3.18 -12.32 -19.58
N THR A 128 2.38 -11.35 -19.10
CA THR A 128 2.41 -10.93 -17.70
C THR A 128 1.59 -11.84 -16.80
N GLU A 129 0.57 -12.52 -17.32
CA GLU A 129 -0.11 -13.63 -16.63
C GLU A 129 0.87 -14.75 -16.28
N ALA A 130 1.66 -15.22 -17.28
CA ALA A 130 2.70 -16.21 -17.06
C ALA A 130 3.78 -15.74 -16.06
N LYS A 131 4.13 -14.45 -16.12
CA LYS A 131 5.03 -13.81 -15.15
C LYS A 131 4.43 -13.82 -13.75
N MET A 132 3.16 -13.42 -13.58
CA MET A 132 2.47 -13.41 -12.29
C MET A 132 2.42 -14.81 -11.68
N ALA A 133 2.04 -15.83 -12.47
CA ALA A 133 2.03 -17.22 -12.02
C ALA A 133 3.40 -17.71 -11.51
N ALA A 134 4.49 -17.25 -12.15
CA ALA A 134 5.84 -17.61 -11.74
C ALA A 134 6.33 -16.85 -10.50
N LEU A 135 5.90 -15.59 -10.31
CA LEU A 135 6.36 -14.73 -9.21
C LEU A 135 5.52 -14.88 -7.94
N LEU A 136 4.24 -15.24 -8.04
CA LEU A 136 3.33 -15.34 -6.91
C LEU A 136 3.86 -16.23 -5.77
N PRO A 137 4.44 -17.44 -6.02
CA PRO A 137 5.02 -18.25 -4.95
C PRO A 137 6.17 -17.58 -4.20
N LEU A 138 6.92 -16.67 -4.85
CA LEU A 138 7.99 -15.91 -4.21
C LEU A 138 7.44 -14.80 -3.30
N LEU A 139 6.33 -14.17 -3.71
CA LEU A 139 5.66 -13.15 -2.92
C LEU A 139 4.95 -13.74 -1.70
N GLN A 140 4.52 -15.00 -1.78
CA GLN A 140 3.82 -15.73 -0.71
C GLN A 140 4.74 -16.59 0.16
N GLY A 141 6.01 -16.73 -0.23
CA GLY A 141 7.00 -17.59 0.42
C GLY A 141 8.02 -16.83 1.26
N GLU A 142 8.68 -17.59 2.13
CA GLU A 142 9.87 -17.11 2.85
C GLU A 142 11.03 -16.92 1.85
N MET A 143 11.60 -15.71 1.78
CA MET A 143 12.73 -15.40 0.90
C MET A 143 13.92 -14.81 1.69
N ASP A 144 14.07 -15.23 2.95
CA ASP A 144 15.03 -14.69 3.92
C ASP A 144 16.41 -15.37 3.89
N ARG A 145 16.59 -16.48 3.13
CA ARG A 145 17.84 -17.25 3.04
C ARG A 145 18.22 -17.58 1.61
N PHE A 146 19.52 -17.65 1.32
CA PHE A 146 20.01 -17.95 -0.02
C PHE A 146 19.54 -19.29 -0.57
N HIS A 147 19.35 -20.32 0.26
CA HIS A 147 18.86 -21.61 -0.21
C HIS A 147 17.40 -21.57 -0.73
N HIS A 148 16.59 -20.56 -0.32
CA HIS A 148 15.24 -20.37 -0.87
C HIS A 148 15.27 -20.05 -2.37
N TYR A 149 16.37 -19.45 -2.88
CA TYR A 149 16.56 -19.15 -4.30
C TYR A 149 16.95 -20.38 -5.12
N LEU A 150 17.28 -21.50 -4.48
CA LEU A 150 17.56 -22.77 -5.12
C LEU A 150 16.30 -23.67 -5.23
N LYS A 151 15.18 -23.23 -4.66
CA LYS A 151 13.91 -23.96 -4.80
C LYS A 151 13.42 -23.93 -6.24
N PRO A 152 12.71 -24.98 -6.71
CA PRO A 152 12.20 -25.06 -8.07
C PRO A 152 11.36 -23.85 -8.50
N GLU A 153 10.58 -23.29 -7.57
CA GLU A 153 9.74 -22.10 -7.79
C GLU A 153 10.60 -20.87 -8.11
N ALA A 154 11.67 -20.66 -7.35
CA ALA A 154 12.58 -19.53 -7.55
C ALA A 154 13.35 -19.66 -8.88
N ILE A 155 13.79 -20.88 -9.24
CA ILE A 155 14.45 -21.13 -10.51
C ILE A 155 13.50 -20.87 -11.69
N ARG A 156 12.25 -21.31 -11.60
CA ARG A 156 11.21 -21.04 -12.61
C ARG A 156 10.89 -19.56 -12.76
N ALA A 157 11.00 -18.78 -11.70
CA ALA A 157 10.74 -17.34 -11.72
C ALA A 157 11.87 -16.53 -12.40
N LEU A 158 13.11 -17.03 -12.45
CA LEU A 158 14.26 -16.27 -12.98
C LEU A 158 14.05 -15.66 -14.37
N PRO A 159 13.51 -16.35 -15.39
CA PRO A 159 13.27 -15.77 -16.71
C PRO A 159 12.25 -14.62 -16.67
N HIS A 160 11.36 -14.62 -15.69
CA HIS A 160 10.27 -13.66 -15.54
C HIS A 160 10.66 -12.40 -14.73
N LEU A 161 11.79 -12.40 -14.03
CA LEU A 161 12.26 -11.25 -13.24
C LEU A 161 12.65 -10.04 -14.09
N SER A 162 12.80 -10.20 -15.40
CA SER A 162 13.23 -9.13 -16.32
C SER A 162 14.50 -8.41 -15.83
N LEU A 163 15.50 -9.19 -15.35
CA LEU A 163 16.74 -8.65 -14.78
C LEU A 163 17.43 -7.70 -15.75
N GLY A 164 17.94 -6.58 -15.22
CA GLY A 164 18.62 -5.54 -15.99
C GLY A 164 17.69 -4.66 -16.85
N LYS A 165 16.36 -4.84 -16.76
CA LYS A 165 15.37 -3.99 -17.44
C LYS A 165 14.52 -3.25 -16.44
N THR A 166 14.21 -2.01 -16.78
CA THR A 166 13.25 -1.19 -16.03
C THR A 166 11.81 -1.56 -16.42
N LEU A 167 10.85 -1.11 -15.63
CA LEU A 167 9.43 -1.24 -15.96
C LEU A 167 9.13 -0.58 -17.30
N TYR A 168 9.65 0.63 -17.52
CA TYR A 168 9.51 1.35 -18.78
C TYR A 168 10.07 0.58 -19.97
N ASP A 169 11.25 -0.05 -19.85
CA ASP A 169 11.85 -0.89 -20.91
C ASP A 169 10.99 -2.12 -21.25
N VAL A 170 10.37 -2.71 -20.22
CA VAL A 170 9.49 -3.88 -20.41
C VAL A 170 8.24 -3.49 -21.19
N LEU A 171 7.60 -2.36 -20.83
CA LEU A 171 6.39 -1.91 -21.52
C LEU A 171 6.67 -1.44 -22.96
N GLY A 172 7.89 -0.97 -23.24
CA GLY A 172 8.33 -0.62 -24.60
C GLY A 172 8.38 -1.81 -25.59
N LYS A 173 8.25 -3.07 -25.10
CA LYS A 173 8.11 -4.25 -25.99
C LYS A 173 6.69 -4.43 -26.53
N TYR A 174 5.71 -3.85 -25.84
CA TYR A 174 4.29 -4.04 -26.12
C TYR A 174 3.66 -2.83 -26.77
N PHE A 175 4.09 -1.63 -26.35
CA PHE A 175 3.50 -0.38 -26.79
C PHE A 175 4.51 0.50 -27.51
N THR A 176 4.09 1.09 -28.62
CA THR A 176 4.90 2.03 -29.41
C THR A 176 4.64 3.47 -29.00
N ASP A 177 3.41 3.80 -28.59
CA ASP A 177 3.04 5.14 -28.12
C ASP A 177 3.51 5.38 -26.69
N GLU A 178 4.06 6.58 -26.43
CA GLU A 178 4.62 6.95 -25.13
C GLU A 178 3.55 7.03 -24.03
N ARG A 179 2.37 7.55 -24.36
CA ARG A 179 1.26 7.67 -23.41
C ARG A 179 0.77 6.30 -22.93
N LEU A 180 0.74 5.30 -23.83
CA LEU A 180 0.42 3.92 -23.44
C LEU A 180 1.49 3.32 -22.54
N LYS A 181 2.78 3.53 -22.82
CA LYS A 181 3.83 3.08 -21.90
C LYS A 181 3.61 3.70 -20.52
N LEU A 182 3.33 5.00 -20.45
CA LEU A 182 3.06 5.68 -19.20
C LEU A 182 1.78 5.17 -18.53
N ALA A 183 0.71 4.93 -19.29
CA ALA A 183 -0.55 4.38 -18.81
C ALA A 183 -0.41 3.02 -18.10
N PHE A 184 0.57 2.21 -18.50
CA PHE A 184 0.86 0.89 -17.91
C PHE A 184 2.11 0.88 -17.02
N THR A 185 2.69 2.03 -16.69
CA THR A 185 3.84 2.16 -15.78
C THR A 185 3.59 3.03 -14.56
N PHE A 186 2.54 3.86 -14.56
CA PHE A 186 2.30 4.81 -13.46
C PHE A 186 2.07 4.11 -12.12
N GLN A 187 1.66 2.83 -12.13
CA GLN A 187 1.52 1.99 -10.93
C GLN A 187 2.83 1.85 -10.13
N SER A 188 4.00 2.13 -10.75
CA SER A 188 5.26 2.23 -10.00
C SER A 188 5.22 3.29 -8.88
N LYS A 189 4.32 4.28 -8.98
CA LYS A 189 4.05 5.26 -7.92
C LYS A 189 3.43 4.64 -6.66
N TYR A 190 2.75 3.50 -6.76
CA TYR A 190 2.26 2.75 -5.59
C TYR A 190 3.41 2.19 -4.74
N LEU A 191 4.61 2.14 -5.33
CA LEU A 191 5.86 1.79 -4.64
C LEU A 191 6.71 3.03 -4.32
N GLY A 192 6.24 4.22 -4.71
CA GLY A 192 6.98 5.47 -4.60
C GLY A 192 8.24 5.51 -5.46
N MET A 193 8.22 4.89 -6.65
CA MET A 193 9.38 4.74 -7.54
C MET A 193 9.12 5.32 -8.93
N SER A 194 10.22 5.72 -9.57
CA SER A 194 10.24 6.07 -10.98
C SER A 194 10.07 4.82 -11.87
N PRO A 195 9.24 4.83 -12.93
CA PRO A 195 9.15 3.71 -13.87
C PRO A 195 10.46 3.42 -14.60
N TRP A 196 11.37 4.39 -14.71
CA TRP A 196 12.71 4.26 -15.31
C TRP A 196 13.75 3.65 -14.34
N GLU A 197 13.39 3.46 -13.07
CA GLU A 197 14.24 2.81 -12.05
C GLU A 197 13.55 1.58 -11.42
N CYS A 198 12.24 1.48 -11.54
CA CYS A 198 11.46 0.36 -11.04
C CYS A 198 11.84 -0.92 -11.81
N PRO A 199 12.16 -2.03 -11.14
CA PRO A 199 12.48 -3.29 -11.82
C PRO A 199 11.34 -3.75 -12.72
N GLY A 200 11.68 -4.30 -13.89
CA GLY A 200 10.71 -4.75 -14.90
C GLY A 200 9.76 -5.87 -14.46
N ALA A 201 10.09 -6.58 -13.38
CA ALA A 201 9.20 -7.54 -12.74
C ALA A 201 7.88 -6.89 -12.27
N PHE A 202 7.90 -5.61 -11.88
CA PHE A 202 6.73 -4.88 -11.40
C PHE A 202 5.69 -4.52 -12.48
N SER A 203 5.89 -4.96 -13.75
CA SER A 203 4.82 -4.92 -14.76
C SER A 203 3.58 -5.73 -14.35
N ILE A 204 3.72 -6.62 -13.36
CA ILE A 204 2.58 -7.33 -12.74
C ILE A 204 1.58 -6.37 -12.07
N LEU A 205 1.98 -5.16 -11.67
CA LEU A 205 1.07 -4.23 -11.01
C LEU A 205 -0.08 -3.77 -11.92
N SER A 206 0.23 -3.30 -13.13
CA SER A 206 -0.82 -2.95 -14.10
C SER A 206 -1.58 -4.18 -14.60
N PHE A 207 -0.89 -5.33 -14.76
CA PHE A 207 -1.57 -6.59 -15.07
C PHE A 207 -2.63 -6.95 -14.04
N MET A 208 -2.30 -6.87 -12.73
CA MET A 208 -3.24 -7.23 -11.66
C MET A 208 -4.53 -6.39 -11.71
N GLU A 209 -4.44 -5.09 -12.01
CA GLU A 209 -5.59 -4.22 -12.14
C GLU A 209 -6.47 -4.62 -13.32
N HIS A 210 -5.87 -4.89 -14.48
CA HIS A 210 -6.61 -5.30 -15.68
C HIS A 210 -7.14 -6.73 -15.60
N ALA A 211 -6.44 -7.65 -14.93
CA ALA A 211 -6.87 -9.05 -14.82
C ALA A 211 -7.92 -9.25 -13.72
N TYR A 212 -7.79 -8.59 -12.58
CA TYR A 212 -8.64 -8.82 -11.40
C TYR A 212 -9.58 -7.66 -11.09
N GLY A 213 -9.40 -6.50 -11.73
CA GLY A 213 -10.15 -5.28 -11.42
C GLY A 213 -9.70 -4.58 -10.15
N ILE A 214 -10.32 -3.46 -9.86
CA ILE A 214 -10.19 -2.72 -8.60
C ILE A 214 -11.56 -2.55 -7.94
N PHE A 215 -11.57 -2.51 -6.62
CA PHE A 215 -12.79 -2.55 -5.81
C PHE A 215 -12.81 -1.41 -4.80
N HIS A 216 -13.98 -0.84 -4.60
CA HIS A 216 -14.25 0.12 -3.54
C HIS A 216 -15.06 -0.55 -2.43
N PRO A 217 -14.55 -0.62 -1.19
CA PRO A 217 -15.34 -1.03 -0.04
C PRO A 217 -16.34 0.08 0.31
N ILE A 218 -17.64 -0.25 0.40
CA ILE A 218 -18.65 0.73 0.82
C ILE A 218 -18.39 1.19 2.25
N GLY A 219 -18.29 2.49 2.46
CA GLY A 219 -17.83 3.12 3.70
C GLY A 219 -16.35 3.44 3.72
N GLY A 220 -15.63 3.25 2.59
CA GLY A 220 -14.20 3.51 2.40
C GLY A 220 -13.30 2.32 2.69
N VAL A 221 -12.04 2.43 2.28
CA VAL A 221 -11.07 1.31 2.37
C VAL A 221 -10.71 0.95 3.83
N ASN A 222 -10.95 1.85 4.78
CA ASN A 222 -10.79 1.55 6.21
C ASN A 222 -11.67 0.38 6.68
N GLN A 223 -12.75 0.05 5.97
CA GLN A 223 -13.61 -1.10 6.30
C GLN A 223 -12.84 -2.42 6.36
N LEU A 224 -11.78 -2.57 5.56
CA LEU A 224 -10.86 -3.72 5.64
C LEU A 224 -10.24 -3.86 7.05
N SER A 225 -9.76 -2.75 7.61
CA SER A 225 -9.16 -2.74 8.94
C SER A 225 -10.19 -2.96 10.03
N GLN A 226 -11.37 -2.36 9.91
CA GLN A 226 -12.48 -2.57 10.85
C GLN A 226 -12.96 -4.02 10.85
N ALA A 227 -13.10 -4.65 9.68
CA ALA A 227 -13.49 -6.04 9.54
C ALA A 227 -12.49 -6.99 10.23
N MET A 228 -11.18 -6.80 9.98
CA MET A 228 -10.15 -7.60 10.65
C MET A 228 -10.13 -7.38 12.17
N ALA A 229 -10.28 -6.13 12.63
CA ALA A 229 -10.34 -5.81 14.06
C ALA A 229 -11.51 -6.52 14.74
N LYS A 230 -12.69 -6.51 14.12
CA LYS A 230 -13.87 -7.24 14.62
C LYS A 230 -13.60 -8.74 14.75
N VAL A 231 -12.95 -9.36 13.77
CA VAL A 231 -12.61 -10.79 13.83
C VAL A 231 -11.57 -11.08 14.94
N VAL A 232 -10.61 -10.17 15.18
CA VAL A 232 -9.68 -10.28 16.33
C VAL A 232 -10.47 -10.37 17.63
N GLU A 233 -11.42 -9.48 17.85
CA GLU A 233 -12.26 -9.45 19.06
C GLU A 233 -13.17 -10.68 19.17
N GLU A 234 -13.77 -11.15 18.08
CA GLU A 234 -14.57 -12.38 18.03
C GLU A 234 -13.77 -13.64 18.44
N HIS A 235 -12.45 -13.64 18.18
CA HIS A 235 -11.53 -14.68 18.63
C HIS A 235 -10.87 -14.35 19.97
N GLN A 236 -11.47 -13.44 20.78
CA GLN A 236 -11.03 -13.07 22.12
C GLN A 236 -9.64 -12.40 22.17
N GLY A 237 -9.18 -11.83 21.05
CA GLY A 237 -8.06 -10.91 21.05
C GLY A 237 -8.49 -9.51 21.52
N HIS A 238 -7.56 -8.71 22.01
CA HIS A 238 -7.84 -7.38 22.52
C HIS A 238 -7.09 -6.31 21.72
N ILE A 239 -7.77 -5.20 21.43
CA ILE A 239 -7.18 -4.03 20.76
C ILE A 239 -7.18 -2.87 21.73
N HIS A 240 -5.99 -2.46 22.15
CA HIS A 240 -5.76 -1.38 23.11
C HIS A 240 -5.47 -0.09 22.34
N LEU A 241 -6.50 0.72 22.11
CA LEU A 241 -6.39 2.04 21.47
C LEU A 241 -5.90 3.09 22.47
N ASN A 242 -5.27 4.18 21.98
CA ASN A 242 -4.65 5.23 22.79
C ASN A 242 -3.58 4.70 23.75
N GLN A 243 -2.93 3.59 23.38
CA GLN A 243 -1.85 2.98 24.13
C GLN A 243 -0.60 2.83 23.27
N GLY A 244 0.19 3.90 23.22
CA GLY A 244 1.44 3.92 22.47
C GLY A 244 2.51 3.06 23.12
N VAL A 245 3.24 2.30 22.30
CA VAL A 245 4.43 1.57 22.72
C VAL A 245 5.64 2.49 22.61
N GLN A 246 6.30 2.73 23.73
CA GLN A 246 7.51 3.56 23.80
C GLN A 246 8.76 2.79 23.37
N LYS A 247 8.91 1.54 23.88
CA LYS A 247 10.12 0.71 23.67
C LYS A 247 9.79 -0.78 23.66
N LEU A 248 10.63 -1.56 22.97
CA LEU A 248 10.70 -2.99 23.24
C LEU A 248 11.43 -3.24 24.56
N TRP A 249 10.89 -4.19 25.37
CA TRP A 249 11.61 -4.74 26.50
C TRP A 249 12.54 -5.85 26.02
N ILE A 250 13.85 -5.57 25.98
CA ILE A 250 14.86 -6.48 25.41
C ILE A 250 15.84 -6.89 26.50
N GLU A 251 16.10 -8.20 26.63
CA GLU A 251 17.13 -8.78 27.48
C GLU A 251 17.96 -9.78 26.66
N ASN A 252 19.29 -9.64 26.65
CA ASN A 252 20.20 -10.55 25.96
C ASN A 252 19.78 -10.83 24.49
N LYS A 253 19.43 -9.79 23.72
CA LYS A 253 18.91 -9.88 22.35
C LYS A 253 17.60 -10.66 22.18
N ARG A 254 16.88 -10.92 23.24
CA ARG A 254 15.55 -11.52 23.23
C ARG A 254 14.52 -10.47 23.65
N VAL A 255 13.48 -10.32 22.86
CA VAL A 255 12.33 -9.50 23.22
C VAL A 255 11.53 -10.26 24.27
N LYS A 256 11.23 -9.60 25.40
CA LYS A 256 10.46 -10.09 26.54
C LYS A 256 9.05 -9.50 26.59
N GLY A 257 8.80 -8.46 25.80
CA GLY A 257 7.56 -7.72 25.78
C GLY A 257 7.76 -6.28 25.31
N ILE A 258 6.90 -5.41 25.79
CA ILE A 258 6.88 -3.98 25.46
C ILE A 258 6.90 -3.11 26.71
N ILE A 259 7.27 -1.85 26.52
CA ILE A 259 7.14 -0.77 27.50
C ILE A 259 6.22 0.27 26.88
N LEU A 260 5.10 0.57 27.52
CA LEU A 260 4.15 1.58 27.10
C LEU A 260 4.66 3.00 27.40
N GLU A 261 4.07 4.03 26.77
CA GLU A 261 4.40 5.45 27.00
C GLU A 261 4.17 5.88 28.46
N ASN A 262 3.29 5.20 29.21
CA ASN A 262 3.08 5.42 30.65
C ASN A 262 4.12 4.73 31.55
N GLY A 263 5.09 4.01 30.95
CA GLY A 263 6.15 3.28 31.65
C GLY A 263 5.79 1.85 32.09
N GLU A 264 4.56 1.39 31.85
CA GLU A 264 4.13 0.03 32.17
C GLU A 264 4.86 -1.00 31.29
N ARG A 265 5.34 -2.11 31.90
CA ARG A 265 5.97 -3.23 31.21
C ARG A 265 4.97 -4.37 31.05
N ILE A 266 4.79 -4.82 29.81
CA ILE A 266 3.90 -5.92 29.47
C ILE A 266 4.71 -7.03 28.83
N GLY A 267 4.68 -8.23 29.45
CA GLY A 267 5.42 -9.39 28.98
C GLY A 267 4.69 -10.13 27.86
N ALA A 268 5.47 -10.71 26.94
CA ALA A 268 4.95 -11.54 25.84
C ALA A 268 5.93 -12.64 25.48
N ASP A 269 5.40 -13.75 24.92
CA ASP A 269 6.21 -14.81 24.32
C ASP A 269 6.79 -14.38 22.96
N ASP A 270 6.02 -13.59 22.21
CA ASP A 270 6.40 -13.04 20.90
C ASP A 270 5.88 -11.61 20.74
N VAL A 271 6.63 -10.78 20.01
CA VAL A 271 6.22 -9.42 19.63
C VAL A 271 6.29 -9.28 18.13
N ILE A 272 5.19 -8.82 17.53
CA ILE A 272 5.08 -8.48 16.09
C ILE A 272 5.08 -6.96 15.94
N ILE A 273 5.99 -6.43 15.14
CA ILE A 273 6.06 -5.00 14.84
C ILE A 273 5.39 -4.74 13.49
N ASN A 274 4.32 -3.95 13.50
CA ASN A 274 3.60 -3.48 12.32
C ASN A 274 3.73 -1.96 12.09
N GLY A 275 4.57 -1.29 12.85
CA GLY A 275 4.89 0.12 12.62
C GLY A 275 5.70 0.36 11.34
N ASP A 276 5.91 1.62 10.98
CA ASP A 276 6.88 1.95 9.92
C ASP A 276 8.24 1.39 10.31
N PHE A 277 8.86 0.61 9.41
CA PHE A 277 10.05 -0.17 9.76
C PHE A 277 11.19 0.69 10.29
N ALA A 278 11.54 1.75 9.55
CA ALA A 278 12.68 2.58 9.95
C ALA A 278 12.36 3.37 11.23
N HIS A 279 11.13 3.89 11.36
CA HIS A 279 10.67 4.52 12.59
C HIS A 279 10.73 3.56 13.78
N ALA A 280 10.25 2.33 13.62
CA ALA A 280 10.29 1.33 14.69
C ALA A 280 11.73 0.99 15.12
N MET A 281 12.65 0.79 14.17
CA MET A 281 14.04 0.47 14.49
C MET A 281 14.78 1.62 15.18
N THR A 282 14.42 2.86 14.87
CA THR A 282 15.07 4.05 15.46
C THR A 282 14.46 4.48 16.78
N ASN A 283 13.18 4.16 17.03
CA ASN A 283 12.46 4.68 18.21
C ASN A 283 12.11 3.59 19.24
N LEU A 284 11.76 2.37 18.81
CA LEU A 284 11.39 1.30 19.75
C LEU A 284 12.56 0.52 20.32
N ILE A 285 13.78 0.69 19.76
CA ILE A 285 14.95 -0.09 20.11
C ILE A 285 16.08 0.87 20.49
N ASP A 286 16.76 0.58 21.59
CA ASP A 286 17.85 1.43 22.07
C ASP A 286 19.05 1.42 21.10
N GLU A 287 19.70 2.59 20.97
CA GLU A 287 20.87 2.75 20.11
C GLU A 287 21.97 1.76 20.50
N GLY A 288 22.65 1.20 19.50
CA GLY A 288 23.70 0.21 19.68
C GLY A 288 23.21 -1.23 19.79
N THR A 289 21.92 -1.49 19.99
CA THR A 289 21.34 -2.84 20.04
C THR A 289 21.39 -3.54 18.68
N LEU A 290 21.08 -2.80 17.59
CA LEU A 290 21.05 -3.31 16.22
C LEU A 290 22.36 -3.00 15.48
N LYS A 291 22.82 -3.96 14.65
CA LYS A 291 24.01 -3.83 13.81
C LYS A 291 23.64 -3.57 12.33
N LYS A 292 22.75 -4.40 11.76
CA LYS A 292 22.32 -4.29 10.34
C LYS A 292 21.43 -3.08 10.13
N TYR A 293 20.57 -2.78 11.10
CA TYR A 293 19.58 -1.70 11.04
C TYR A 293 19.90 -0.57 12.04
N ALA A 294 21.17 -0.34 12.34
CA ALA A 294 21.61 0.83 13.12
C ALA A 294 21.20 2.14 12.40
N VAL A 295 20.90 3.20 13.17
CA VAL A 295 20.40 4.50 12.68
C VAL A 295 21.21 5.02 11.48
N LYS A 296 22.54 5.10 11.61
CA LYS A 296 23.44 5.55 10.53
C LYS A 296 23.37 4.70 9.24
N LYS A 297 22.92 3.43 9.32
CA LYS A 297 22.73 2.57 8.15
C LYS A 297 21.36 2.74 7.55
N LEU A 298 20.33 2.99 8.37
CA LEU A 298 18.98 3.30 7.91
C LEU A 298 18.96 4.63 7.14
N GLU A 299 19.67 5.67 7.62
CA GLU A 299 19.80 6.95 6.93
C GLU A 299 20.39 6.84 5.51
N LYS A 300 21.23 5.83 5.26
CA LYS A 300 21.84 5.58 3.94
C LYS A 300 20.98 4.72 3.00
N LYS A 301 19.87 4.18 3.47
CA LYS A 301 18.97 3.40 2.62
C LYS A 301 18.17 4.31 1.69
N LYS A 302 17.68 3.72 0.60
CA LYS A 302 16.75 4.37 -0.32
C LYS A 302 15.33 4.24 0.24
N TYR A 303 14.63 5.36 0.26
CA TYR A 303 13.22 5.43 0.67
C TYR A 303 12.35 5.86 -0.51
N SER A 304 11.08 5.57 -0.42
CA SER A 304 10.08 6.01 -1.40
C SER A 304 9.94 7.54 -1.39
N CYS A 305 9.30 8.08 -2.42
CA CYS A 305 8.77 9.43 -2.33
C CYS A 305 7.72 9.53 -1.21
N SER A 306 7.26 10.75 -0.98
CA SER A 306 6.13 11.09 -0.12
C SER A 306 4.91 11.45 -0.94
N THR A 307 3.83 11.82 -0.24
CA THR A 307 2.60 12.34 -0.81
C THR A 307 2.18 13.62 -0.10
N PHE A 308 1.67 14.56 -0.88
CA PHE A 308 0.93 15.72 -0.39
C PHE A 308 -0.55 15.47 -0.63
N MET A 309 -1.33 15.45 0.46
CA MET A 309 -2.72 15.07 0.45
C MET A 309 -3.61 16.27 0.72
N ILE A 310 -4.70 16.40 -0.05
CA ILE A 310 -5.76 17.39 0.18
C ILE A 310 -7.07 16.63 0.25
N TYR A 311 -7.78 16.74 1.37
CA TYR A 311 -9.09 16.16 1.61
C TYR A 311 -10.10 17.30 1.65
N LEU A 312 -11.09 17.26 0.74
CA LEU A 312 -12.08 18.32 0.58
C LEU A 312 -13.50 17.78 0.77
N GLY A 313 -14.20 18.27 1.77
CA GLY A 313 -15.66 18.16 1.82
C GLY A 313 -16.26 19.34 1.06
N ILE A 314 -17.07 19.04 0.03
CA ILE A 314 -17.63 20.07 -0.86
C ILE A 314 -19.15 19.97 -0.93
N ASP A 315 -19.83 21.10 -1.08
CA ASP A 315 -21.29 21.21 -1.21
C ASP A 315 -21.81 20.97 -2.64
N LYS A 316 -21.00 20.32 -3.48
CA LYS A 316 -21.29 20.01 -4.88
C LYS A 316 -21.01 18.55 -5.20
N GLN A 317 -21.78 17.98 -6.14
CA GLN A 317 -21.53 16.64 -6.69
C GLN A 317 -21.06 16.73 -8.14
N TYR A 318 -19.98 16.01 -8.45
CA TYR A 318 -19.47 15.86 -9.82
C TYR A 318 -19.83 14.46 -10.34
N LYS A 319 -21.15 14.24 -10.62
CA LYS A 319 -21.71 12.91 -10.96
C LYS A 319 -21.23 12.35 -12.30
N ASP A 320 -20.83 13.23 -13.21
CA ASP A 320 -20.39 12.86 -14.56
C ASP A 320 -18.88 12.59 -14.65
N LEU A 321 -18.17 12.77 -13.53
CA LEU A 321 -16.73 12.50 -13.46
C LEU A 321 -16.46 11.10 -12.87
N PRO A 322 -15.37 10.44 -13.28
CA PRO A 322 -15.06 9.10 -12.80
C PRO A 322 -14.72 9.06 -11.31
N HIS A 323 -14.79 7.85 -10.74
CA HIS A 323 -14.40 7.60 -9.35
C HIS A 323 -12.91 7.92 -9.13
N HIS A 324 -12.04 7.56 -10.08
CA HIS A 324 -10.62 7.84 -10.04
C HIS A 324 -10.16 8.59 -11.29
N THR A 325 -9.39 9.64 -11.11
CA THR A 325 -8.76 10.41 -12.19
C THR A 325 -7.28 10.59 -11.88
N ILE A 326 -6.42 10.34 -12.87
CA ILE A 326 -4.98 10.56 -12.79
C ILE A 326 -4.59 11.59 -13.85
N VAL A 327 -4.05 12.71 -13.41
CA VAL A 327 -3.55 13.79 -14.26
C VAL A 327 -2.03 13.67 -14.34
N PHE A 328 -1.50 13.53 -15.55
CA PHE A 328 -0.07 13.51 -15.76
C PHE A 328 0.49 14.94 -15.86
N ALA A 329 1.71 15.11 -15.32
CA ALA A 329 2.52 16.29 -15.59
C ALA A 329 2.83 16.37 -17.10
N GLU A 330 3.01 17.56 -17.66
CA GLU A 330 3.36 17.78 -19.05
C GLU A 330 4.70 17.07 -19.39
N ASP A 331 5.73 17.30 -18.59
CA ASP A 331 6.96 16.49 -18.59
C ASP A 331 6.94 15.51 -17.42
N TYR A 332 6.28 14.37 -17.62
CA TYR A 332 6.16 13.34 -16.58
C TYR A 332 7.50 12.80 -16.11
N LYS A 333 8.49 12.68 -17.01
CA LYS A 333 9.83 12.17 -16.64
C LYS A 333 10.54 13.15 -15.72
N LYS A 334 10.52 14.45 -16.06
CA LYS A 334 11.07 15.51 -15.22
C LYS A 334 10.39 15.51 -13.85
N ASN A 335 9.05 15.49 -13.80
CA ASN A 335 8.31 15.46 -12.54
C ASN A 335 8.73 14.27 -11.64
N VAL A 336 8.89 13.08 -12.22
CA VAL A 336 9.33 11.91 -11.43
C VAL A 336 10.79 12.04 -11.00
N GLU A 337 11.68 12.58 -11.81
CA GLU A 337 13.08 12.83 -11.46
C GLU A 337 13.21 13.88 -10.35
N GLU A 338 12.40 14.93 -10.37
CA GLU A 338 12.31 15.93 -9.31
C GLU A 338 11.96 15.27 -7.97
N ILE A 339 10.94 14.41 -7.96
CA ILE A 339 10.45 13.74 -6.74
C ILE A 339 11.47 12.71 -6.19
N THR A 340 12.14 11.96 -7.07
CA THR A 340 12.90 10.75 -6.65
C THR A 340 14.42 10.92 -6.66
N LYS A 341 14.96 11.86 -7.44
CA LYS A 341 16.42 12.06 -7.62
C LYS A 341 16.90 13.37 -7.05
N THR A 342 16.37 14.49 -7.57
CA THR A 342 16.81 15.82 -7.14
C THR A 342 16.15 16.27 -5.85
N LEU A 343 15.09 15.58 -5.44
CA LEU A 343 14.27 15.87 -4.27
C LEU A 343 13.74 17.31 -4.27
N ALA A 344 13.37 17.79 -5.45
CA ALA A 344 12.79 19.12 -5.65
C ALA A 344 11.26 19.06 -5.67
N LEU A 345 10.63 20.13 -5.19
CA LEU A 345 9.18 20.28 -5.31
C LEU A 345 8.85 20.70 -6.74
N SER A 346 8.04 19.90 -7.43
CA SER A 346 7.67 20.14 -8.83
C SER A 346 6.71 21.32 -8.96
N GLU A 347 6.89 22.13 -9.99
CA GLU A 347 5.96 23.20 -10.38
C GLU A 347 4.76 22.67 -11.19
N ASP A 348 4.93 21.53 -11.88
CA ASP A 348 3.87 20.78 -12.59
C ASP A 348 3.78 19.35 -12.07
N PRO A 349 3.17 19.12 -10.89
CA PRO A 349 3.04 17.80 -10.34
C PRO A 349 1.97 16.98 -11.07
N SER A 350 2.20 15.67 -11.20
CA SER A 350 1.10 14.73 -11.48
C SER A 350 0.17 14.65 -10.29
N ILE A 351 -1.12 14.47 -10.54
CA ILE A 351 -2.15 14.50 -9.50
C ILE A 351 -3.05 13.28 -9.64
N TYR A 352 -3.43 12.70 -8.52
CA TYR A 352 -4.48 11.70 -8.44
C TYR A 352 -5.67 12.26 -7.67
N ILE A 353 -6.89 11.98 -8.17
CA ILE A 353 -8.15 12.45 -7.59
C ILE A 353 -9.06 11.24 -7.39
N GLN A 354 -9.63 11.10 -6.18
CA GLN A 354 -10.73 10.19 -5.92
C GLN A 354 -12.01 11.00 -5.69
N ASN A 355 -13.06 10.63 -6.43
CA ASN A 355 -14.43 11.14 -6.32
C ASN A 355 -15.37 9.99 -5.92
N PRO A 356 -15.30 9.50 -4.68
CA PRO A 356 -16.00 8.28 -4.29
C PRO A 356 -17.51 8.43 -4.26
N GLY A 357 -18.03 9.66 -4.14
CA GLY A 357 -19.47 9.93 -4.09
C GLY A 357 -20.27 9.45 -5.30
N VAL A 358 -19.63 9.20 -6.45
CA VAL A 358 -20.28 8.60 -7.63
C VAL A 358 -20.57 7.11 -7.45
N THR A 359 -19.93 6.47 -6.49
CA THR A 359 -20.05 5.03 -6.22
C THR A 359 -20.62 4.77 -4.84
N ASP A 360 -20.23 5.59 -3.85
CA ASP A 360 -20.54 5.44 -2.43
C ASP A 360 -21.05 6.75 -1.84
N PRO A 361 -22.35 6.93 -1.78
CA PRO A 361 -22.95 8.15 -1.21
C PRO A 361 -22.83 8.23 0.31
N THR A 362 -22.37 7.18 1.00
CA THR A 362 -22.28 7.16 2.47
C THR A 362 -21.11 7.99 3.02
N LEU A 363 -20.20 8.41 2.15
CA LEU A 363 -18.96 9.12 2.53
C LEU A 363 -19.14 10.65 2.68
N ALA A 364 -20.31 11.18 2.30
CA ALA A 364 -20.62 12.61 2.43
C ALA A 364 -22.08 12.82 2.81
N PRO A 365 -22.46 13.99 3.36
CA PRO A 365 -23.85 14.37 3.53
C PRO A 365 -24.60 14.39 2.19
N GLU A 366 -25.92 14.27 2.24
CA GLU A 366 -26.78 14.26 1.04
C GLU A 366 -26.53 15.51 0.17
N GLY A 367 -26.37 15.28 -1.14
CA GLY A 367 -26.12 16.35 -2.13
C GLY A 367 -24.67 16.84 -2.17
N LYS A 368 -23.77 16.30 -1.34
CA LYS A 368 -22.37 16.72 -1.19
C LYS A 368 -21.39 15.64 -1.65
N SER A 369 -20.10 15.95 -1.67
CA SER A 369 -19.03 15.00 -2.03
C SER A 369 -17.81 15.13 -1.12
N ALA A 370 -17.16 13.99 -0.87
CA ALA A 370 -15.85 13.92 -0.25
C ALA A 370 -14.81 13.69 -1.35
N LEU A 371 -13.95 14.64 -1.62
CA LEU A 371 -12.86 14.49 -2.60
C LEU A 371 -11.52 14.28 -1.92
N TYR A 372 -10.73 13.38 -2.48
CA TYR A 372 -9.37 13.11 -2.07
C TYR A 372 -8.43 13.45 -3.23
N ILE A 373 -7.45 14.31 -3.00
CA ILE A 373 -6.48 14.73 -4.01
C ILE A 373 -5.09 14.42 -3.48
N LEU A 374 -4.27 13.78 -4.29
CA LEU A 374 -2.91 13.40 -3.96
C LEU A 374 -1.94 13.90 -5.04
N ALA A 375 -0.90 14.60 -4.61
CA ALA A 375 0.26 14.88 -5.44
C ALA A 375 1.49 14.16 -4.86
N PRO A 376 2.19 13.28 -5.61
CA PRO A 376 3.48 12.74 -5.19
C PRO A 376 4.51 13.86 -5.06
N VAL A 377 5.25 13.86 -3.96
CA VAL A 377 6.26 14.88 -3.64
C VAL A 377 7.51 14.22 -3.05
N PRO A 378 8.67 14.90 -3.02
CA PRO A 378 9.84 14.35 -2.34
C PRO A 378 9.57 14.15 -0.84
N ASN A 379 10.22 13.15 -0.26
CA ASN A 379 10.18 12.92 1.19
C ASN A 379 11.04 13.97 1.95
N ASN A 380 11.03 13.92 3.29
CA ASN A 380 11.68 14.94 4.14
C ASN A 380 13.22 14.98 4.07
N PHE A 381 13.86 14.07 3.35
CA PHE A 381 15.27 14.24 2.97
C PHE A 381 15.51 15.43 2.03
N SER A 382 14.45 15.94 1.38
CA SER A 382 14.49 17.14 0.53
C SER A 382 14.81 18.43 1.28
N GLY A 383 14.47 18.51 2.56
CA GLY A 383 14.57 19.74 3.33
C GLY A 383 13.53 20.81 2.99
N VAL A 384 12.47 20.46 2.25
CA VAL A 384 11.35 21.39 1.94
C VAL A 384 10.69 21.86 3.24
N ASN A 385 10.62 23.17 3.45
CA ASN A 385 9.89 23.76 4.56
C ASN A 385 8.39 23.78 4.27
N TRP A 386 7.67 22.76 4.75
CA TRP A 386 6.24 22.62 4.51
C TRP A 386 5.39 23.66 5.24
N ASP A 387 5.87 24.25 6.35
CA ASP A 387 5.15 25.34 7.04
C ASP A 387 5.03 26.59 6.14
N GLU A 388 6.00 26.81 5.27
CA GLU A 388 6.00 27.93 4.31
C GLU A 388 5.39 27.54 2.96
N LYS A 389 5.61 26.33 2.48
CA LYS A 389 5.26 25.91 1.11
C LYS A 389 3.88 25.29 0.96
N GLN A 390 3.28 24.81 2.06
CA GLN A 390 2.04 24.03 2.01
C GLN A 390 0.90 24.77 1.31
N LYS A 391 0.69 26.06 1.63
CA LYS A 391 -0.40 26.84 1.05
C LYS A 391 -0.20 27.06 -0.45
N ASP A 392 0.98 27.51 -0.87
CA ASP A 392 1.27 27.80 -2.27
C ASP A 392 1.19 26.54 -3.13
N PHE A 393 1.66 25.40 -2.59
CA PHE A 393 1.59 24.12 -3.29
C PHE A 393 0.15 23.59 -3.38
N ARG A 394 -0.64 23.72 -2.31
CA ARG A 394 -2.09 23.43 -2.32
C ARG A 394 -2.80 24.23 -3.42
N ASP A 395 -2.58 25.55 -3.48
CA ASP A 395 -3.24 26.43 -4.45
C ASP A 395 -2.82 26.07 -5.89
N ALA A 396 -1.55 25.72 -6.11
CA ALA A 396 -1.06 25.22 -7.41
C ALA A 396 -1.73 23.91 -7.82
N VAL A 397 -1.84 22.94 -6.91
CA VAL A 397 -2.50 21.64 -7.15
C VAL A 397 -3.97 21.85 -7.54
N LEU A 398 -4.74 22.63 -6.78
CA LEU A 398 -6.15 22.88 -7.10
C LEU A 398 -6.32 23.59 -8.45
N LYS A 399 -5.46 24.53 -8.76
CA LYS A 399 -5.47 25.21 -10.06
C LYS A 399 -5.24 24.23 -11.23
N ILE A 400 -4.33 23.26 -11.06
CA ILE A 400 -4.09 22.21 -12.07
C ILE A 400 -5.34 21.34 -12.20
N VAL A 401 -5.95 20.91 -11.09
CA VAL A 401 -7.19 20.12 -11.07
C VAL A 401 -8.28 20.83 -11.85
N GLU A 402 -8.58 22.10 -11.53
CA GLU A 402 -9.62 22.86 -12.23
C GLU A 402 -9.30 23.10 -13.72
N LYS A 403 -8.01 23.30 -14.04
CA LYS A 403 -7.57 23.54 -15.43
C LYS A 403 -7.67 22.29 -16.30
N LYS A 404 -7.13 21.14 -15.81
CA LYS A 404 -6.93 19.92 -16.61
C LYS A 404 -8.11 18.93 -16.52
N THR A 405 -9.04 19.11 -15.57
CA THR A 405 -10.14 18.17 -15.35
C THR A 405 -11.53 18.82 -15.43
N GLY A 406 -12.58 18.01 -15.25
CA GLY A 406 -13.98 18.48 -15.14
C GLY A 406 -14.36 19.02 -13.75
N PHE A 407 -13.47 19.02 -12.76
CA PHE A 407 -13.72 19.57 -11.43
C PHE A 407 -13.64 21.11 -11.46
N LYS A 408 -14.67 21.76 -12.00
CA LYS A 408 -14.73 23.21 -12.15
C LYS A 408 -15.30 23.90 -10.91
N ASP A 409 -14.84 25.11 -10.64
CA ASP A 409 -15.28 25.96 -9.49
C ASP A 409 -15.06 25.28 -8.15
N LEU A 410 -14.07 24.38 -8.04
CA LEU A 410 -13.85 23.51 -6.90
C LEU A 410 -13.64 24.32 -5.61
N GLU A 411 -12.80 25.36 -5.69
CA GLU A 411 -12.44 26.16 -4.50
C GLU A 411 -13.64 26.87 -3.88
N SER A 412 -14.61 27.31 -4.70
CA SER A 412 -15.82 28.00 -4.21
C SER A 412 -16.80 27.07 -3.48
N HIS A 413 -16.64 25.75 -3.61
CA HIS A 413 -17.52 24.73 -3.04
C HIS A 413 -16.92 24.04 -1.81
N ILE A 414 -15.72 24.43 -1.36
CA ILE A 414 -15.06 23.81 -0.20
C ILE A 414 -15.75 24.24 1.10
N GLU A 415 -16.29 23.27 1.84
CA GLU A 415 -16.83 23.50 3.20
C GLU A 415 -15.81 23.13 4.28
N VAL A 416 -15.06 22.03 4.07
CA VAL A 416 -14.02 21.58 4.98
C VAL A 416 -12.80 21.10 4.20
N GLU A 417 -11.64 21.36 4.77
CA GLU A 417 -10.37 20.97 4.18
C GLU A 417 -9.42 20.41 5.23
N LYS A 418 -8.69 19.37 4.87
CA LYS A 418 -7.52 18.89 5.63
C LYS A 418 -6.37 18.61 4.68
N ILE A 419 -5.18 19.01 5.06
CA ILE A 419 -3.93 18.72 4.34
C ILE A 419 -3.08 17.81 5.20
N ILE A 420 -2.42 16.84 4.55
CA ILE A 420 -1.34 16.04 5.14
C ILE A 420 -0.13 16.15 4.22
N SER A 421 0.89 16.87 4.66
CA SER A 421 2.16 17.02 3.98
C SER A 421 3.17 15.95 4.43
N PRO A 422 4.34 15.81 3.79
CA PRO A 422 5.41 14.95 4.27
C PRO A 422 5.82 15.18 5.73
N LYS A 423 5.71 16.42 6.22
CA LYS A 423 5.93 16.75 7.63
C LYS A 423 4.92 16.05 8.54
N GLN A 424 3.61 16.18 8.26
CA GLN A 424 2.57 15.50 9.04
C GLN A 424 2.63 13.98 8.91
N TRP A 425 3.03 13.43 7.75
CA TRP A 425 3.29 11.99 7.63
C TRP A 425 4.37 11.52 8.62
N GLU A 426 5.44 12.30 8.83
CA GLU A 426 6.50 11.98 9.79
C GLU A 426 6.07 12.20 11.24
N GLU A 427 5.47 13.35 11.55
CA GLU A 427 5.19 13.76 12.93
C GLU A 427 3.94 13.09 13.51
N ASP A 428 2.81 13.06 12.75
CA ASP A 428 1.52 12.60 13.27
C ASP A 428 1.30 11.10 13.02
N VAL A 429 1.79 10.59 11.89
CA VAL A 429 1.56 9.20 11.45
C VAL A 429 2.77 8.31 11.69
N LEU A 430 3.89 8.90 12.13
CA LEU A 430 5.15 8.21 12.46
C LEU A 430 5.76 7.46 11.26
N VAL A 431 5.65 8.04 10.06
CA VAL A 431 6.28 7.53 8.84
C VAL A 431 7.68 8.13 8.72
N TYR A 432 8.71 7.28 8.76
CA TYR A 432 10.09 7.74 8.75
C TYR A 432 10.40 8.64 7.54
N LYS A 433 10.86 9.86 7.81
CA LYS A 433 11.13 10.90 6.80
C LYS A 433 9.94 11.17 5.85
N GLY A 434 8.72 10.92 6.30
CA GLY A 434 7.53 11.09 5.47
C GLY A 434 7.48 10.20 4.24
N ALA A 435 8.30 9.15 4.15
CA ALA A 435 8.34 8.22 3.02
C ALA A 435 7.15 7.26 3.04
N THR A 436 6.01 7.68 2.47
CA THR A 436 4.69 7.04 2.65
C THR A 436 4.62 5.58 2.19
N PHE A 437 5.49 5.15 1.27
CA PHE A 437 5.58 3.77 0.78
C PHE A 437 6.75 2.98 1.38
N ASN A 438 7.38 3.49 2.47
CA ASN A 438 8.44 2.84 3.23
C ASN A 438 9.79 2.75 2.49
N LEU A 439 10.61 1.71 2.81
CA LEU A 439 11.85 1.42 2.09
C LEU A 439 11.59 1.21 0.59
N GLY A 440 12.43 1.77 -0.23
CA GLY A 440 12.35 1.60 -1.68
C GLY A 440 12.44 0.15 -2.13
N HIS A 441 11.89 -0.16 -3.31
CA HIS A 441 11.81 -1.51 -3.87
C HIS A 441 12.89 -1.76 -4.95
N GLN A 442 14.04 -1.11 -4.83
CA GLN A 442 15.22 -1.44 -5.65
C GLN A 442 15.69 -2.86 -5.34
N LEU A 443 16.24 -3.56 -6.34
CA LEU A 443 16.74 -4.94 -6.20
C LEU A 443 17.73 -5.10 -5.02
N THR A 444 18.47 -4.05 -4.69
CA THR A 444 19.39 -4.02 -3.55
C THR A 444 18.71 -3.93 -2.18
N GLN A 445 17.38 -3.79 -2.14
CA GLN A 445 16.57 -3.69 -0.93
C GLN A 445 15.35 -4.61 -0.95
N MET A 446 15.34 -5.59 -1.86
CA MET A 446 14.26 -6.57 -2.01
C MET A 446 14.69 -7.96 -1.58
N MET A 447 13.72 -8.83 -1.38
CA MET A 447 13.91 -10.25 -1.10
C MET A 447 14.82 -10.49 0.12
N VAL A 448 15.90 -11.26 0.03
CA VAL A 448 16.85 -11.51 1.14
C VAL A 448 17.51 -10.25 1.70
N LEU A 449 17.53 -9.15 0.94
CA LEU A 449 18.10 -7.87 1.36
C LEU A 449 17.06 -6.97 2.05
N ARG A 450 15.77 -7.33 1.99
CA ARG A 450 14.71 -6.63 2.71
C ARG A 450 14.64 -7.12 4.16
N PRO A 451 14.14 -6.32 5.13
CA PRO A 451 13.88 -6.82 6.49
C PRO A 451 13.02 -8.09 6.47
N HIS A 452 13.44 -9.09 7.25
CA HIS A 452 12.80 -10.41 7.24
C HIS A 452 11.58 -10.44 8.16
N ASN A 453 10.59 -11.26 7.83
CA ASN A 453 9.40 -11.46 8.64
C ASN A 453 9.74 -12.02 10.05
N LYS A 454 10.67 -12.96 10.16
CA LYS A 454 11.35 -13.26 11.41
C LYS A 454 12.54 -12.33 11.55
N PHE A 455 12.49 -11.41 12.52
CA PHE A 455 13.52 -10.39 12.64
C PHE A 455 14.88 -11.00 12.97
N GLU A 456 15.87 -10.72 12.15
CA GLU A 456 17.15 -11.42 12.18
C GLU A 456 18.10 -11.01 13.31
N GLU A 457 17.87 -9.85 13.95
CA GLU A 457 18.74 -9.31 15.00
C GLU A 457 18.23 -9.53 16.42
N LEU A 458 16.94 -9.89 16.60
CA LEU A 458 16.32 -10.10 17.90
C LEU A 458 15.49 -11.39 17.91
N GLU A 459 15.64 -12.19 18.93
CA GLU A 459 14.77 -13.34 19.17
C GLU A 459 13.38 -12.91 19.64
N ASN A 460 12.35 -13.71 19.34
CA ASN A 460 10.94 -13.47 19.68
C ASN A 460 10.40 -12.15 19.11
N CYS A 461 11.00 -11.68 18.03
CA CYS A 461 10.64 -10.46 17.31
C CYS A 461 10.29 -10.79 15.87
N TRP A 462 9.15 -10.28 15.42
CA TRP A 462 8.60 -10.54 14.10
C TRP A 462 8.18 -9.24 13.44
N LEU A 463 8.21 -9.19 12.12
CA LEU A 463 7.84 -8.01 11.35
C LEU A 463 6.70 -8.33 10.39
N VAL A 464 5.78 -7.38 10.23
CA VAL A 464 4.75 -7.36 9.18
C VAL A 464 4.65 -5.94 8.60
N GLY A 465 4.01 -5.83 7.45
CA GLY A 465 3.75 -4.54 6.82
C GLY A 465 4.69 -4.20 5.67
N GLY A 466 4.56 -2.99 5.13
CA GLY A 466 5.23 -2.56 3.90
C GLY A 466 6.75 -2.46 3.97
N GLY A 467 7.33 -2.36 5.17
CA GLY A 467 8.78 -2.28 5.38
C GLY A 467 9.50 -3.62 5.35
N THR A 468 8.78 -4.75 5.41
CA THR A 468 9.31 -6.11 5.37
C THR A 468 8.97 -6.82 4.05
N HIS A 469 9.44 -8.06 3.87
CA HIS A 469 9.08 -8.89 2.73
C HIS A 469 7.57 -9.24 2.78
N PRO A 470 6.84 -9.24 1.64
CA PRO A 470 7.31 -8.96 0.28
C PRO A 470 7.42 -7.47 -0.10
N GLY A 471 6.75 -6.54 0.58
CA GLY A 471 6.85 -5.11 0.30
C GLY A 471 5.60 -4.29 0.59
N SER A 472 5.53 -3.08 0.02
CA SER A 472 4.42 -2.15 0.19
C SER A 472 3.26 -2.45 -0.76
N GLY A 473 2.05 -2.02 -0.37
CA GLY A 473 0.77 -2.26 -1.04
C GLY A 473 -0.12 -3.17 -0.19
N LEU A 474 -1.45 -2.95 -0.18
CA LEU A 474 -2.37 -3.73 0.66
C LEU A 474 -2.23 -5.25 0.44
N PRO A 475 -2.23 -5.78 -0.80
CA PRO A 475 -2.08 -7.22 -1.01
C PRO A 475 -0.77 -7.78 -0.44
N THR A 476 0.35 -7.10 -0.67
CA THR A 476 1.67 -7.54 -0.19
C THR A 476 1.83 -7.38 1.33
N ILE A 477 1.19 -6.38 1.94
CA ILE A 477 1.13 -6.22 3.40
C ILE A 477 0.36 -7.38 4.04
N LEU A 478 -0.76 -7.78 3.45
CA LEU A 478 -1.53 -8.94 3.90
C LEU A 478 -0.73 -10.25 3.75
N GLU A 479 -0.01 -10.42 2.65
CA GLU A 479 0.90 -11.56 2.48
C GLU A 479 2.05 -11.55 3.48
N SER A 480 2.60 -10.39 3.85
CA SER A 480 3.63 -10.33 4.91
C SER A 480 3.11 -10.88 6.24
N SER A 481 1.84 -10.63 6.55
CA SER A 481 1.17 -11.12 7.75
C SER A 481 0.94 -12.63 7.69
N ARG A 482 0.54 -13.15 6.53
CA ARG A 482 0.39 -14.58 6.27
C ARG A 482 1.73 -15.30 6.47
N ILE A 483 2.81 -14.79 5.89
CA ILE A 483 4.17 -15.36 6.02
C ILE A 483 4.59 -15.37 7.49
N THR A 484 4.46 -14.25 8.20
CA THR A 484 4.83 -14.15 9.62
C THR A 484 4.03 -15.11 10.48
N THR A 485 2.72 -15.19 10.28
CA THR A 485 1.85 -16.12 11.00
C THR A 485 2.24 -17.58 10.74
N LYS A 486 2.47 -17.96 9.47
CA LYS A 486 2.95 -19.31 9.12
C LYS A 486 4.25 -19.67 9.84
N LEU A 487 5.18 -18.73 9.92
CA LEU A 487 6.46 -18.95 10.62
C LEU A 487 6.27 -19.19 12.12
N ILE A 488 5.40 -18.41 12.76
CA ILE A 488 5.08 -18.57 14.18
C ILE A 488 4.39 -19.93 14.41
N LEU A 489 3.34 -20.24 13.65
CA LEU A 489 2.59 -21.49 13.76
C LEU A 489 3.49 -22.71 13.52
N LYS A 490 4.31 -22.69 12.47
CA LYS A 490 5.26 -23.77 12.15
C LYS A 490 6.28 -24.00 13.27
N ARG A 491 6.83 -22.95 13.87
CA ARG A 491 7.71 -23.05 15.06
C ARG A 491 7.01 -23.79 16.20
N ASP A 492 5.72 -23.56 16.35
CA ASP A 492 4.91 -24.08 17.46
C ASP A 492 4.20 -25.41 17.11
N GLY A 493 4.54 -26.03 15.96
CA GLY A 493 4.00 -27.31 15.52
C GLY A 493 2.56 -27.26 14.99
N GLN A 494 2.10 -26.07 14.61
CA GLN A 494 0.79 -25.84 14.01
C GLN A 494 0.92 -25.49 12.51
N LEU A 495 -0.19 -25.58 11.77
CA LEU A 495 -0.29 -25.18 10.38
C LEU A 495 -1.40 -24.12 10.23
N LEU A 496 -1.18 -23.16 9.34
CA LEU A 496 -2.23 -22.25 8.94
C LEU A 496 -3.26 -23.00 8.08
N ASN A 497 -4.53 -22.85 8.40
CA ASN A 497 -5.63 -23.35 7.56
C ASN A 497 -5.67 -22.47 6.30
N GLU A 498 -5.12 -22.98 5.20
CA GLU A 498 -5.15 -22.27 3.93
C GLU A 498 -6.03 -22.97 2.90
N PRO A 499 -7.05 -22.31 2.40
CA PRO A 499 -7.62 -22.65 1.12
C PRO A 499 -6.65 -22.17 0.03
N PHE A 500 -5.69 -23.02 -0.35
CA PHE A 500 -4.85 -22.71 -1.52
C PHE A 500 -5.71 -22.74 -2.76
N LYS A 501 -6.00 -21.59 -3.32
CA LYS A 501 -6.51 -21.50 -4.68
C LYS A 501 -5.36 -21.32 -5.65
N THR A 502 -5.31 -22.17 -6.67
CA THR A 502 -4.47 -21.94 -7.85
C THR A 502 -4.96 -20.69 -8.58
N MET A 503 -4.14 -20.06 -9.42
CA MET A 503 -4.59 -18.90 -10.22
C MET A 503 -5.91 -19.15 -10.96
N LYS A 504 -6.14 -20.37 -11.48
CA LYS A 504 -7.41 -20.77 -12.11
C LYS A 504 -8.61 -20.75 -11.15
N GLU A 505 -8.41 -21.11 -9.89
CA GLU A 505 -9.46 -21.06 -8.87
C GLU A 505 -9.71 -19.62 -8.40
N MET A 506 -8.69 -18.76 -8.46
CA MET A 506 -8.82 -17.31 -8.22
C MET A 506 -9.67 -16.64 -9.31
N GLU A 507 -9.43 -16.96 -10.59
CA GLU A 507 -10.22 -16.44 -11.72
C GLU A 507 -11.69 -16.90 -11.70
N SER A 508 -11.97 -18.08 -11.21
CA SER A 508 -13.34 -18.62 -11.13
C SER A 508 -14.16 -18.05 -9.96
N ALA A 509 -13.54 -17.32 -9.05
CA ALA A 509 -14.17 -16.72 -7.88
C ALA A 509 -14.51 -15.22 -8.06
N LEU A 510 -14.03 -14.62 -9.14
CA LEU A 510 -14.30 -13.24 -9.59
C LEU A 510 -15.37 -13.23 -10.70
#